data_861cd81daf4b782eab69e7cf561c08f1
#
_entry.id   861cd81daf4b782eab69e7cf561c08f1
#
_cell.length_a   1.000
_cell.length_b   1.000
_cell.length_c   1.000
_cell.angle_alpha   90.00
_cell.angle_beta   90.00
_cell.angle_gamma   90.00
#
_symmetry.space_group_name_H-M   'P 1'
#
loop_
_entity.id
_entity.type
_entity.pdbx_description
1 polymer ?
#
loop_
_entity_poly.entity_id
_entity_poly.type
_entity_poly.pdbx_seq_one_letter_code
_entity_poly.pdbx_strand_id
1 'polypeptide(L)'
;MRWYALDVDFEMYGKDLIESAILSTKIIKLIGKKNPSGFAYELFLDEKGEKISKSKGNGITIEQWLEYASPESLSLYMYQNPKRAKKLYNEIVPKAVDEYLEFIEKAKTQDELQLLMNPVWHVHNGSVPKEKMIMSFSMLLNLVETSNAENKELLWKFVKKYKENISEKDHPIFDNLVGYAIKYFNDVIKAKKKYKIPDQIEKKALEALISTLDKCNDKMSPEEIQTLIYSTGKENG
;
A
#
# COMPACT_ATOMS: atom_id res chain seq x y z
N MET A 1 16.66 -35.61 -5.41
CA MET A 1 16.17 -36.19 -6.70
C MET A 1 15.50 -35.16 -7.62
N ARG A 2 14.63 -34.23 -7.08
CA ARG A 2 13.95 -33.19 -7.87
C ARG A 2 14.92 -32.31 -8.67
N TRP A 3 15.99 -31.81 -8.08
CA TRP A 3 17.00 -31.00 -8.78
C TRP A 3 17.65 -31.67 -9.95
N TYR A 4 17.91 -32.97 -9.82
CA TYR A 4 18.48 -33.77 -10.89
C TYR A 4 17.48 -34.01 -12.03
N ALA A 5 16.24 -34.39 -11.70
CA ALA A 5 15.22 -34.74 -12.67
C ALA A 5 14.72 -33.54 -13.49
N LEU A 6 14.75 -32.33 -12.92
CA LEU A 6 14.27 -31.10 -13.54
C LEU A 6 15.41 -30.18 -14.02
N ASP A 7 16.66 -30.63 -13.87
CA ASP A 7 17.88 -29.87 -14.23
C ASP A 7 17.85 -28.42 -13.69
N VAL A 8 17.59 -28.30 -12.38
CA VAL A 8 17.36 -26.99 -11.71
C VAL A 8 18.66 -26.23 -11.54
N ASP A 9 18.73 -25.00 -12.07
CA ASP A 9 19.89 -24.10 -11.94
C ASP A 9 19.80 -23.20 -10.71
N PHE A 10 18.58 -22.82 -10.31
CA PHE A 10 18.33 -21.90 -9.21
C PHE A 10 17.07 -22.25 -8.42
N GLU A 11 17.16 -22.24 -7.09
CA GLU A 11 16.00 -22.44 -6.21
C GLU A 11 16.03 -21.52 -5.00
N MET A 12 14.90 -20.83 -4.74
CA MET A 12 14.62 -20.19 -3.46
C MET A 12 13.75 -21.09 -2.61
N TYR A 13 14.05 -21.20 -1.32
CA TYR A 13 13.27 -22.02 -0.39
C TYR A 13 13.07 -21.33 0.96
N GLY A 14 11.95 -21.61 1.61
CA GLY A 14 11.68 -21.12 2.95
C GLY A 14 12.70 -21.66 3.95
N LYS A 15 12.98 -20.89 4.98
CA LYS A 15 13.96 -21.29 6.02
C LYS A 15 13.62 -22.62 6.69
N ASP A 16 12.35 -23.02 6.71
CA ASP A 16 11.92 -24.34 7.21
C ASP A 16 12.47 -25.52 6.40
N LEU A 17 12.96 -25.27 5.18
CA LEU A 17 13.49 -26.27 4.27
C LEU A 17 15.03 -26.31 4.20
N ILE A 18 15.73 -25.56 5.04
CA ILE A 18 17.21 -25.49 5.04
C ILE A 18 17.85 -26.89 5.17
N GLU A 19 17.38 -27.69 6.10
CA GLU A 19 17.94 -29.05 6.30
C GLU A 19 17.66 -29.95 5.09
N SER A 20 16.46 -29.84 4.49
CA SER A 20 16.12 -30.55 3.26
C SER A 20 17.01 -30.12 2.08
N ALA A 21 17.34 -28.83 1.97
CA ALA A 21 18.23 -28.30 0.95
C ALA A 21 19.67 -28.81 1.16
N ILE A 22 20.16 -28.86 2.40
CA ILE A 22 21.47 -29.43 2.74
C ILE A 22 21.54 -30.91 2.34
N LEU A 23 20.51 -31.68 2.69
CA LEU A 23 20.45 -33.10 2.31
C LEU A 23 20.40 -33.26 0.79
N SER A 24 19.58 -32.49 0.09
CA SER A 24 19.49 -32.49 -1.38
C SER A 24 20.82 -32.14 -2.04
N THR A 25 21.58 -31.20 -1.46
CA THR A 25 22.94 -30.85 -1.90
C THR A 25 23.90 -32.03 -1.78
N LYS A 26 23.83 -32.80 -0.69
CA LYS A 26 24.65 -34.03 -0.54
C LYS A 26 24.30 -35.09 -1.57
N ILE A 27 23.00 -35.32 -1.79
CA ILE A 27 22.52 -36.31 -2.75
C ILE A 27 22.94 -35.97 -4.18
N ILE A 28 22.76 -34.69 -4.62
CA ILE A 28 23.10 -34.33 -6.01
C ILE A 28 24.58 -34.43 -6.30
N LYS A 29 25.44 -34.09 -5.30
CA LYS A 29 26.89 -34.29 -5.42
C LYS A 29 27.29 -35.77 -5.58
N LEU A 30 26.63 -36.68 -4.84
CA LEU A 30 26.86 -38.10 -4.97
C LEU A 30 26.49 -38.64 -6.37
N ILE A 31 25.53 -38.05 -7.06
CA ILE A 31 25.14 -38.35 -8.43
C ILE A 31 26.09 -37.72 -9.46
N GLY A 32 27.07 -36.95 -9.04
CA GLY A 32 28.06 -36.28 -9.92
C GLY A 32 27.53 -35.04 -10.63
N LYS A 33 26.46 -34.42 -10.12
CA LYS A 33 25.89 -33.18 -10.66
C LYS A 33 26.19 -31.99 -9.78
N LYS A 34 26.18 -30.80 -10.39
CA LYS A 34 26.30 -29.53 -9.69
C LYS A 34 24.98 -29.22 -8.95
N ASN A 35 25.06 -28.76 -7.72
CA ASN A 35 23.86 -28.28 -7.02
C ASN A 35 23.41 -26.91 -7.55
N PRO A 36 22.11 -26.62 -7.57
CA PRO A 36 21.60 -25.32 -7.95
C PRO A 36 22.15 -24.22 -7.05
N SER A 37 22.28 -23.02 -7.59
CA SER A 37 22.43 -21.80 -6.81
C SER A 37 21.12 -21.47 -6.11
N GLY A 38 21.18 -20.72 -5.01
CA GLY A 38 19.94 -20.31 -4.34
C GLY A 38 20.17 -19.79 -2.94
N PHE A 39 19.06 -19.46 -2.28
CA PHE A 39 19.10 -19.00 -0.90
C PHE A 39 17.79 -19.34 -0.15
N ALA A 40 17.90 -19.37 1.18
CA ALA A 40 16.75 -19.45 2.05
C ALA A 40 16.16 -18.06 2.29
N TYR A 41 14.84 -17.92 2.15
CA TYR A 41 14.12 -16.71 2.53
C TYR A 41 13.47 -16.86 3.90
N GLU A 42 13.29 -15.72 4.59
CA GLU A 42 12.69 -15.65 5.92
C GLU A 42 11.16 -15.74 5.88
N LEU A 43 10.59 -15.99 7.04
CA LEU A 43 9.15 -16.10 7.22
C LEU A 43 8.45 -14.75 7.13
N PHE A 44 7.18 -14.80 6.75
CA PHE A 44 6.26 -13.67 6.91
C PHE A 44 5.58 -13.75 8.28
N LEU A 45 5.50 -12.60 8.94
CA LEU A 45 4.98 -12.43 10.27
C LEU A 45 3.71 -11.57 10.23
N ASP A 46 2.81 -11.80 11.15
CA ASP A 46 1.64 -10.95 11.35
C ASP A 46 1.99 -9.62 12.05
N GLU A 47 0.98 -8.82 12.36
CA GLU A 47 1.14 -7.55 13.07
C GLU A 47 1.89 -7.71 14.41
N LYS A 48 1.62 -8.80 15.13
CA LYS A 48 2.20 -9.11 16.45
C LYS A 48 3.61 -9.70 16.35
N GLY A 49 4.08 -10.06 15.15
CA GLY A 49 5.36 -10.71 14.92
C GLY A 49 5.30 -12.24 15.05
N GLU A 50 4.09 -12.83 15.01
CA GLU A 50 3.92 -14.27 14.96
C GLU A 50 3.95 -14.79 13.53
N LYS A 51 4.36 -16.05 13.34
CA LYS A 51 4.36 -16.70 12.02
C LYS A 51 2.94 -16.71 11.44
N ILE A 52 2.81 -16.24 10.18
CA ILE A 52 1.54 -16.33 9.46
C ILE A 52 1.20 -17.78 9.16
N SER A 53 -0.03 -18.15 9.44
CA SER A 53 -0.56 -19.50 9.21
C SER A 53 -1.97 -19.41 8.61
N LYS A 54 -2.21 -20.19 7.54
CA LYS A 54 -3.55 -20.29 6.93
C LYS A 54 -4.63 -20.72 7.92
N SER A 55 -4.29 -21.63 8.84
CA SER A 55 -5.24 -22.12 9.86
C SER A 55 -5.59 -21.09 10.92
N LYS A 56 -4.67 -20.14 11.20
CA LYS A 56 -4.92 -19.03 12.15
C LYS A 56 -5.63 -17.85 11.49
N GLY A 57 -5.58 -17.73 10.16
CA GLY A 57 -6.14 -16.60 9.43
C GLY A 57 -5.49 -15.25 9.79
N ASN A 58 -4.26 -15.28 10.33
CA ASN A 58 -3.51 -14.10 10.71
C ASN A 58 -2.65 -13.62 9.53
N GLY A 59 -2.70 -12.33 9.24
CA GLY A 59 -2.01 -11.72 8.10
C GLY A 59 -2.94 -11.44 6.92
N ILE A 60 -2.39 -10.88 5.84
CA ILE A 60 -3.10 -10.57 4.60
C ILE A 60 -2.75 -11.62 3.53
N THR A 61 -3.74 -12.07 2.75
CA THR A 61 -3.52 -12.94 1.59
C THR A 61 -3.09 -12.15 0.35
N ILE A 62 -2.60 -12.85 -0.67
CA ILE A 62 -2.27 -12.23 -1.97
C ILE A 62 -3.51 -11.59 -2.58
N GLU A 63 -4.64 -12.31 -2.57
CA GLU A 63 -5.91 -11.83 -3.10
C GLU A 63 -6.35 -10.54 -2.41
N GLN A 64 -6.26 -10.50 -1.08
CA GLN A 64 -6.57 -9.29 -0.31
C GLN A 64 -5.62 -8.13 -0.61
N TRP A 65 -4.32 -8.41 -0.81
CA TRP A 65 -3.38 -7.36 -1.23
C TRP A 65 -3.80 -6.74 -2.55
N LEU A 66 -4.13 -7.58 -3.54
CA LEU A 66 -4.51 -7.15 -4.88
C LEU A 66 -5.82 -6.36 -4.93
N GLU A 67 -6.62 -6.40 -3.88
CA GLU A 67 -7.79 -5.52 -3.73
C GLU A 67 -7.40 -4.07 -3.43
N TYR A 68 -6.21 -3.84 -2.86
CA TYR A 68 -5.76 -2.54 -2.34
C TYR A 68 -4.52 -1.98 -3.03
N ALA A 69 -3.82 -2.79 -3.82
CA ALA A 69 -2.56 -2.40 -4.44
C ALA A 69 -2.23 -3.26 -5.67
N SER A 70 -1.29 -2.78 -6.49
CA SER A 70 -0.86 -3.49 -7.69
C SER A 70 -0.02 -4.74 -7.37
N PRO A 71 0.00 -5.74 -8.28
CA PRO A 71 0.86 -6.92 -8.15
C PRO A 71 2.35 -6.57 -8.14
N GLU A 72 2.75 -5.48 -8.82
CA GLU A 72 4.13 -5.02 -8.86
C GLU A 72 4.58 -4.51 -7.49
N SER A 73 3.72 -3.80 -6.77
CA SER A 73 4.00 -3.35 -5.40
C SER A 73 4.18 -4.53 -4.44
N LEU A 74 3.37 -5.58 -4.58
CA LEU A 74 3.51 -6.82 -3.83
C LEU A 74 4.82 -7.52 -4.19
N SER A 75 5.12 -7.66 -5.48
CA SER A 75 6.35 -8.30 -5.96
C SER A 75 7.58 -7.61 -5.42
N LEU A 76 7.63 -6.27 -5.45
CA LEU A 76 8.71 -5.51 -4.86
C LEU A 76 8.81 -5.78 -3.35
N TYR A 77 7.71 -5.68 -2.64
CA TYR A 77 7.67 -5.92 -1.20
C TYR A 77 8.15 -7.32 -0.82
N MET A 78 7.70 -8.34 -1.54
CA MET A 78 8.07 -9.74 -1.29
C MET A 78 9.55 -10.01 -1.55
N TYR A 79 10.10 -9.45 -2.64
CA TYR A 79 11.46 -9.72 -3.07
C TYR A 79 12.52 -8.87 -2.37
N GLN A 80 12.17 -7.69 -1.89
CA GLN A 80 13.09 -6.81 -1.18
C GLN A 80 13.57 -7.44 0.14
N ASN A 81 14.88 -7.54 0.33
CA ASN A 81 15.48 -8.12 1.53
C ASN A 81 14.91 -9.50 1.94
N PRO A 82 14.93 -10.53 1.07
CA PRO A 82 14.25 -11.80 1.32
C PRO A 82 14.84 -12.58 2.52
N LYS A 83 16.05 -12.25 2.95
CA LYS A 83 16.71 -12.85 4.13
C LYS A 83 16.32 -12.21 5.47
N ARG A 84 15.39 -11.25 5.47
CA ARG A 84 14.84 -10.64 6.69
C ARG A 84 13.37 -10.96 6.82
N ALA A 85 12.96 -11.36 8.02
CA ALA A 85 11.55 -11.57 8.33
C ALA A 85 10.76 -10.26 8.10
N LYS A 86 9.61 -10.36 7.44
CA LYS A 86 8.74 -9.23 7.11
C LYS A 86 7.37 -9.42 7.68
N LYS A 87 6.78 -8.34 8.11
CA LYS A 87 5.40 -8.33 8.55
C LYS A 87 4.47 -8.18 7.33
N LEU A 88 3.41 -8.98 7.27
CA LEU A 88 2.43 -8.97 6.17
C LEU A 88 1.02 -8.86 6.75
N TYR A 89 0.53 -7.63 6.87
CA TYR A 89 -0.78 -7.26 7.40
C TYR A 89 -1.26 -5.96 6.73
N ASN A 90 -2.53 -5.59 6.92
CA ASN A 90 -3.15 -4.52 6.12
C ASN A 90 -2.39 -3.18 6.17
N GLU A 91 -1.90 -2.74 7.32
CA GLU A 91 -1.25 -1.44 7.48
C GLU A 91 0.15 -1.35 6.84
N ILE A 92 0.68 -2.46 6.36
CA ILE A 92 1.90 -2.47 5.55
C ILE A 92 1.63 -2.04 4.11
N VAL A 93 0.42 -2.27 3.59
CA VAL A 93 0.08 -2.01 2.19
C VAL A 93 0.38 -0.56 1.78
N PRO A 94 -0.08 0.48 2.49
CA PRO A 94 0.21 1.86 2.10
C PRO A 94 1.71 2.17 2.03
N LYS A 95 2.48 1.69 3.00
CA LYS A 95 3.93 1.90 3.05
C LYS A 95 4.66 1.20 1.91
N ALA A 96 4.26 -0.03 1.60
CA ALA A 96 4.85 -0.80 0.51
C ALA A 96 4.52 -0.19 -0.86
N VAL A 97 3.31 0.35 -1.01
CA VAL A 97 2.93 1.07 -2.24
C VAL A 97 3.73 2.36 -2.37
N ASP A 98 3.86 3.15 -1.32
CA ASP A 98 4.65 4.39 -1.36
C ASP A 98 6.12 4.10 -1.67
N GLU A 99 6.71 3.07 -1.06
CA GLU A 99 8.07 2.64 -1.37
C GLU A 99 8.22 2.21 -2.84
N TYR A 100 7.26 1.46 -3.38
CA TYR A 100 7.24 1.09 -4.80
C TYR A 100 7.20 2.33 -5.71
N LEU A 101 6.37 3.32 -5.40
CA LEU A 101 6.28 4.57 -6.14
C LEU A 101 7.59 5.38 -6.09
N GLU A 102 8.27 5.39 -4.94
CA GLU A 102 9.59 6.02 -4.81
C GLU A 102 10.63 5.37 -5.71
N PHE A 103 10.65 4.04 -5.82
CA PHE A 103 11.56 3.35 -6.73
C PHE A 103 11.28 3.65 -8.20
N ILE A 104 10.00 3.79 -8.58
CA ILE A 104 9.62 4.26 -9.93
C ILE A 104 10.14 5.68 -10.18
N GLU A 105 9.96 6.60 -9.23
CA GLU A 105 10.45 7.97 -9.39
C GLU A 105 11.99 8.03 -9.49
N LYS A 106 12.70 7.27 -8.67
CA LYS A 106 14.17 7.15 -8.73
C LYS A 106 14.64 6.61 -10.08
N ALA A 107 13.94 5.65 -10.66
CA ALA A 107 14.29 5.06 -11.94
C ALA A 107 14.34 6.06 -13.09
N LYS A 108 13.60 7.16 -13.02
CA LYS A 108 13.54 8.18 -14.09
C LYS A 108 14.84 8.97 -14.27
N THR A 109 15.67 9.03 -13.23
CA THR A 109 16.92 9.81 -13.23
C THR A 109 18.17 8.93 -13.17
N GLN A 110 17.98 7.61 -13.14
CA GLN A 110 19.06 6.64 -13.04
C GLN A 110 19.65 6.30 -14.42
N ASP A 111 20.96 6.13 -14.47
CA ASP A 111 21.66 5.55 -15.62
C ASP A 111 21.40 4.04 -15.72
N GLU A 112 21.88 3.41 -16.79
CA GLU A 112 21.64 1.99 -17.09
C GLU A 112 22.15 1.06 -15.96
N LEU A 113 23.33 1.34 -15.39
CA LEU A 113 23.91 0.53 -14.33
C LEU A 113 23.12 0.69 -13.02
N GLN A 114 22.71 1.91 -12.71
CA GLN A 114 21.85 2.20 -11.55
C GLN A 114 20.47 1.58 -11.69
N LEU A 115 19.88 1.56 -12.92
CA LEU A 115 18.63 0.88 -13.21
C LEU A 115 18.70 -0.63 -12.95
N LEU A 116 19.80 -1.28 -13.34
CA LEU A 116 20.02 -2.71 -13.04
C LEU A 116 20.07 -2.99 -11.53
N MET A 117 20.48 -2.01 -10.72
CA MET A 117 20.46 -2.11 -9.25
C MET A 117 19.12 -1.73 -8.63
N ASN A 118 18.21 -1.13 -9.40
CA ASN A 118 16.89 -0.75 -8.92
C ASN A 118 15.92 -1.93 -9.01
N PRO A 119 15.35 -2.42 -7.89
CA PRO A 119 14.49 -3.59 -7.92
C PRO A 119 13.24 -3.40 -8.77
N VAL A 120 12.75 -2.18 -8.96
CA VAL A 120 11.56 -1.91 -9.78
C VAL A 120 11.82 -2.22 -11.26
N TRP A 121 13.07 -2.09 -11.75
CA TRP A 121 13.45 -2.47 -13.10
C TRP A 121 13.19 -3.97 -13.35
N HIS A 122 13.54 -4.82 -12.38
CA HIS A 122 13.32 -6.26 -12.46
C HIS A 122 11.84 -6.64 -12.35
N VAL A 123 11.10 -5.97 -11.45
CA VAL A 123 9.65 -6.16 -11.29
C VAL A 123 8.89 -5.87 -12.59
N HIS A 124 9.35 -4.88 -13.35
CA HIS A 124 8.78 -4.48 -14.64
C HIS A 124 9.48 -5.09 -15.86
N ASN A 125 10.32 -6.12 -15.70
CA ASN A 125 11.04 -6.77 -16.79
C ASN A 125 11.78 -5.79 -17.71
N GLY A 126 12.42 -4.77 -17.14
CA GLY A 126 13.17 -3.74 -17.86
C GLY A 126 12.33 -2.58 -18.42
N SER A 127 11.02 -2.59 -18.26
CA SER A 127 10.11 -1.56 -18.79
C SER A 127 9.43 -0.77 -17.68
N VAL A 128 10.22 0.02 -16.93
CA VAL A 128 9.70 0.82 -15.80
C VAL A 128 8.75 1.91 -16.30
N PRO A 129 7.58 2.08 -15.66
CA PRO A 129 6.62 3.13 -16.02
C PRO A 129 7.23 4.53 -15.92
N LYS A 130 6.91 5.40 -16.89
CA LYS A 130 7.38 6.80 -16.94
C LYS A 130 6.36 7.79 -16.39
N GLU A 131 5.18 7.32 -16.00
CA GLU A 131 4.12 8.16 -15.44
C GLU A 131 4.61 8.92 -14.21
N LYS A 132 4.36 10.22 -14.19
CA LYS A 132 4.71 11.06 -13.04
C LYS A 132 3.64 10.91 -11.96
N MET A 133 4.04 10.47 -10.79
CA MET A 133 3.11 10.37 -9.66
C MET A 133 2.70 11.77 -9.19
N ILE A 134 1.41 11.91 -8.91
CA ILE A 134 0.81 13.19 -8.48
C ILE A 134 1.04 13.38 -6.98
N MET A 135 0.77 12.34 -6.22
CA MET A 135 0.98 12.27 -4.76
C MET A 135 1.18 10.83 -4.32
N SER A 136 1.63 10.62 -3.08
CA SER A 136 1.80 9.29 -2.51
C SER A 136 0.45 8.63 -2.19
N PHE A 137 0.46 7.31 -2.02
CA PHE A 137 -0.73 6.56 -1.63
C PHE A 137 -1.23 6.96 -0.23
N SER A 138 -0.30 7.19 0.71
CA SER A 138 -0.63 7.71 2.04
C SER A 138 -1.31 9.07 1.99
N MET A 139 -0.88 9.97 1.09
CA MET A 139 -1.55 11.26 0.88
C MET A 139 -2.96 11.08 0.30
N LEU A 140 -3.14 10.15 -0.64
CA LEU A 140 -4.47 9.82 -1.16
C LEU A 140 -5.41 9.32 -0.07
N LEU A 141 -4.94 8.44 0.82
CA LEU A 141 -5.74 7.96 1.95
C LEU A 141 -6.17 9.10 2.89
N ASN A 142 -5.26 10.02 3.20
CA ASN A 142 -5.58 11.21 3.98
C ASN A 142 -6.61 12.09 3.25
N LEU A 143 -6.50 12.21 1.93
CA LEU A 143 -7.45 12.97 1.13
C LEU A 143 -8.84 12.33 1.12
N VAL A 144 -8.93 11.00 0.99
CA VAL A 144 -10.21 10.26 1.11
C VAL A 144 -10.83 10.52 2.49
N GLU A 145 -10.03 10.44 3.54
CA GLU A 145 -10.50 10.66 4.91
C GLU A 145 -11.03 12.07 5.14
N THR A 146 -10.28 13.08 4.72
CA THR A 146 -10.62 14.49 4.95
C THR A 146 -11.76 15.00 4.06
N SER A 147 -11.83 14.49 2.81
CA SER A 147 -12.88 14.86 1.85
C SER A 147 -14.14 14.03 1.96
N ASN A 148 -14.09 12.93 2.72
CA ASN A 148 -15.13 11.91 2.75
C ASN A 148 -15.56 11.44 1.35
N ALA A 149 -14.59 11.30 0.43
CA ALA A 149 -14.84 10.93 -0.94
C ALA A 149 -15.30 9.47 -1.05
N GLU A 150 -16.54 9.26 -1.51
CA GLU A 150 -17.15 7.94 -1.59
C GLU A 150 -16.81 7.19 -2.90
N ASN A 151 -16.34 7.90 -3.92
CA ASN A 151 -16.03 7.33 -5.23
C ASN A 151 -14.85 8.03 -5.92
N LYS A 152 -14.33 7.39 -6.99
CA LYS A 152 -13.18 7.89 -7.76
C LYS A 152 -13.41 9.29 -8.33
N GLU A 153 -14.58 9.56 -8.86
CA GLU A 153 -14.91 10.83 -9.52
C GLU A 153 -14.83 11.99 -8.53
N LEU A 154 -15.34 11.78 -7.32
CA LEU A 154 -15.29 12.78 -6.26
C LEU A 154 -13.85 12.98 -5.78
N LEU A 155 -13.10 11.91 -5.56
CA LEU A 155 -11.70 12.02 -5.14
C LEU A 155 -10.85 12.73 -6.18
N TRP A 156 -11.04 12.44 -7.49
CA TRP A 156 -10.37 13.14 -8.59
C TRP A 156 -10.68 14.64 -8.63
N LYS A 157 -11.89 15.07 -8.27
CA LYS A 157 -12.20 16.51 -8.14
C LYS A 157 -11.33 17.18 -7.09
N PHE A 158 -11.08 16.51 -5.96
CA PHE A 158 -10.18 17.03 -4.94
C PHE A 158 -8.71 17.00 -5.40
N VAL A 159 -8.27 15.91 -6.03
CA VAL A 159 -6.90 15.82 -6.58
C VAL A 159 -6.62 16.95 -7.58
N LYS A 160 -7.57 17.26 -8.47
CA LYS A 160 -7.47 18.37 -9.44
C LYS A 160 -7.39 19.76 -8.80
N LYS A 161 -7.87 19.94 -7.56
CA LYS A 161 -7.66 21.18 -6.81
C LYS A 161 -6.22 21.36 -6.32
N TYR A 162 -5.50 20.26 -6.06
CA TYR A 162 -4.09 20.31 -5.67
C TYR A 162 -3.16 20.46 -6.86
N LYS A 163 -3.54 19.96 -8.01
CA LYS A 163 -2.72 20.00 -9.21
C LYS A 163 -3.59 20.18 -10.45
N GLU A 164 -3.46 21.35 -11.05
CA GLU A 164 -4.17 21.68 -12.28
C GLU A 164 -3.60 20.93 -13.51
N ASN A 165 -4.39 20.83 -14.56
CA ASN A 165 -4.02 20.23 -15.84
C ASN A 165 -3.59 18.75 -15.77
N ILE A 166 -4.30 17.96 -14.96
CA ILE A 166 -4.13 16.50 -14.89
C ILE A 166 -5.43 15.80 -15.23
N SER A 167 -5.33 14.62 -15.82
CA SER A 167 -6.49 13.79 -16.14
C SER A 167 -6.24 12.31 -15.82
N GLU A 168 -7.32 11.57 -15.64
CA GLU A 168 -7.33 10.13 -15.43
C GLU A 168 -6.66 9.38 -16.60
N LYS A 169 -6.84 9.88 -17.82
CA LYS A 169 -6.31 9.26 -19.04
C LYS A 169 -4.80 9.40 -19.16
N ASP A 170 -4.24 10.50 -18.66
CA ASP A 170 -2.81 10.78 -18.71
C ASP A 170 -2.05 10.12 -17.56
N HIS A 171 -2.79 9.66 -16.52
CA HIS A 171 -2.23 9.08 -15.30
C HIS A 171 -2.92 7.75 -14.93
N PRO A 172 -2.82 6.71 -15.77
CA PRO A 172 -3.54 5.44 -15.54
C PRO A 172 -3.06 4.69 -14.28
N ILE A 173 -1.79 4.75 -13.92
CA ILE A 173 -1.28 4.13 -12.68
C ILE A 173 -1.86 4.88 -11.47
N PHE A 174 -1.82 6.20 -11.50
CA PHE A 174 -2.37 7.02 -10.44
C PHE A 174 -3.90 6.87 -10.34
N ASP A 175 -4.60 6.72 -11.47
CA ASP A 175 -6.05 6.44 -11.48
C ASP A 175 -6.40 5.12 -10.80
N ASN A 176 -5.57 4.09 -10.97
CA ASN A 176 -5.71 2.85 -10.22
C ASN A 176 -5.47 3.07 -8.72
N LEU A 177 -4.45 3.86 -8.34
CA LEU A 177 -4.20 4.19 -6.93
C LEU A 177 -5.39 4.92 -6.28
N VAL A 178 -6.06 5.81 -7.00
CA VAL A 178 -7.29 6.48 -6.54
C VAL A 178 -8.37 5.46 -6.20
N GLY A 179 -8.56 4.45 -7.05
CA GLY A 179 -9.51 3.35 -6.79
C GLY A 179 -9.13 2.51 -5.57
N TYR A 180 -7.85 2.13 -5.48
CA TYR A 180 -7.32 1.38 -4.34
C TYR A 180 -7.44 2.16 -3.02
N ALA A 181 -7.20 3.47 -3.03
CA ALA A 181 -7.30 4.30 -1.83
C ALA A 181 -8.71 4.32 -1.26
N ILE A 182 -9.73 4.47 -2.10
CA ILE A 182 -11.13 4.44 -1.67
C ILE A 182 -11.48 3.08 -1.09
N LYS A 183 -11.11 1.99 -1.78
CA LYS A 183 -11.40 0.64 -1.31
C LYS A 183 -10.70 0.35 0.01
N TYR A 184 -9.40 0.63 0.11
CA TYR A 184 -8.64 0.45 1.33
C TYR A 184 -9.21 1.28 2.49
N PHE A 185 -9.59 2.52 2.24
CA PHE A 185 -10.20 3.37 3.26
C PHE A 185 -11.49 2.76 3.79
N ASN A 186 -12.40 2.35 2.92
CA ASN A 186 -13.68 1.79 3.32
C ASN A 186 -13.54 0.46 4.08
N ASP A 187 -12.70 -0.44 3.58
CA ASP A 187 -12.60 -1.80 4.11
C ASP A 187 -11.69 -1.89 5.35
N VAL A 188 -10.63 -1.07 5.42
CA VAL A 188 -9.61 -1.19 6.47
C VAL A 188 -9.66 -0.03 7.45
N ILE A 189 -9.66 1.23 6.97
CA ILE A 189 -9.57 2.39 7.86
C ILE A 189 -10.92 2.66 8.52
N LYS A 190 -11.96 2.79 7.71
CA LYS A 190 -13.32 3.12 8.19
C LYS A 190 -13.87 2.04 9.13
N ALA A 191 -13.60 0.76 8.83
CA ALA A 191 -14.01 -0.37 9.66
C ALA A 191 -13.37 -0.38 11.05
N LYS A 192 -12.19 0.23 11.21
CA LYS A 192 -11.47 0.35 12.49
C LYS A 192 -11.84 1.60 13.28
N LYS A 193 -12.50 2.58 12.67
CA LYS A 193 -12.89 3.83 13.35
C LYS A 193 -13.90 3.53 14.46
N LYS A 194 -13.54 3.93 15.66
CA LYS A 194 -14.45 3.94 16.80
C LYS A 194 -14.98 5.35 16.97
N TYR A 195 -16.27 5.53 16.77
CA TYR A 195 -16.93 6.80 17.00
C TYR A 195 -17.34 6.90 18.47
N LYS A 196 -17.01 8.01 19.11
CA LYS A 196 -17.54 8.35 20.43
C LYS A 196 -18.99 8.82 20.26
N ILE A 197 -19.90 8.26 21.03
CA ILE A 197 -21.27 8.79 21.10
C ILE A 197 -21.18 10.14 21.83
N PRO A 198 -21.65 11.25 21.22
CA PRO A 198 -21.58 12.56 21.83
C PRO A 198 -22.45 12.61 23.11
N ASP A 199 -21.96 13.28 24.12
CA ASP A 199 -22.78 13.60 25.29
C ASP A 199 -23.82 14.69 24.95
N GLN A 200 -24.64 15.09 25.94
CA GLN A 200 -25.74 16.04 25.69
C GLN A 200 -25.24 17.46 25.31
N ILE A 201 -24.08 17.86 25.80
CA ILE A 201 -23.47 19.15 25.46
C ILE A 201 -22.89 19.09 24.05
N GLU A 202 -22.09 18.06 23.76
CA GLU A 202 -21.51 17.80 22.43
C GLU A 202 -22.62 17.67 21.36
N LYS A 203 -23.74 17.00 21.70
CA LYS A 203 -24.87 16.85 20.79
C LYS A 203 -25.51 18.16 20.43
N LYS A 204 -25.75 19.04 21.42
CA LYS A 204 -26.29 20.38 21.19
C LYS A 204 -25.34 21.24 20.35
N ALA A 205 -24.05 21.17 20.62
CA ALA A 205 -23.03 21.89 19.84
C ALA A 205 -23.01 21.41 18.38
N LEU A 206 -23.11 20.10 18.13
CA LEU A 206 -23.18 19.53 16.78
C LEU A 206 -24.47 19.93 16.05
N GLU A 207 -25.62 19.91 16.72
CA GLU A 207 -26.91 20.35 16.15
C GLU A 207 -26.88 21.83 15.78
N ALA A 208 -26.29 22.69 16.67
CA ALA A 208 -26.09 24.10 16.38
C ALA A 208 -25.15 24.32 15.19
N LEU A 209 -24.06 23.54 15.11
CA LEU A 209 -23.11 23.59 13.99
C LEU A 209 -23.78 23.20 12.67
N ILE A 210 -24.54 22.12 12.63
CA ILE A 210 -25.29 21.69 11.43
C ILE A 210 -26.22 22.82 10.99
N SER A 211 -27.05 23.35 11.91
CA SER A 211 -27.97 24.46 11.62
C SER A 211 -27.28 25.71 11.09
N THR A 212 -26.06 25.94 11.52
CA THR A 212 -25.25 27.11 11.13
C THR A 212 -24.65 26.87 9.74
N LEU A 213 -24.13 25.66 9.47
CA LEU A 213 -23.58 25.30 8.17
C LEU A 213 -24.65 25.23 7.08
N ASP A 214 -25.86 24.79 7.39
CA ASP A 214 -26.99 24.76 6.45
C ASP A 214 -27.41 26.18 5.97
N LYS A 215 -27.07 27.19 6.73
CA LYS A 215 -27.30 28.60 6.37
C LYS A 215 -26.15 29.22 5.58
N CYS A 216 -25.00 28.54 5.48
CA CYS A 216 -23.88 29.01 4.70
C CYS A 216 -24.20 28.93 3.21
N ASN A 217 -23.79 29.93 2.45
CA ASN A 217 -23.90 29.92 1.01
C ASN A 217 -22.53 29.63 0.36
N ASP A 218 -22.56 29.20 -0.91
CA ASP A 218 -21.37 28.83 -1.69
C ASP A 218 -20.38 30.00 -1.91
N LYS A 219 -20.66 31.21 -1.41
CA LYS A 219 -19.83 32.40 -1.57
C LYS A 219 -18.96 32.70 -0.36
N MET A 220 -19.10 31.96 0.73
CA MET A 220 -18.29 32.16 1.94
C MET A 220 -16.87 31.67 1.71
N SER A 221 -15.89 32.45 2.16
CA SER A 221 -14.48 32.05 2.13
C SER A 221 -14.18 30.93 3.14
N PRO A 222 -13.11 30.14 2.92
CA PRO A 222 -12.69 29.13 3.90
C PRO A 222 -12.44 29.70 5.31
N GLU A 223 -11.90 30.94 5.39
CA GLU A 223 -11.62 31.65 6.65
C GLU A 223 -12.90 32.03 7.37
N GLU A 224 -13.92 32.47 6.66
CA GLU A 224 -15.24 32.77 7.22
C GLU A 224 -15.92 31.52 7.78
N ILE A 225 -15.86 30.40 7.03
CA ILE A 225 -16.40 29.11 7.48
C ILE A 225 -15.64 28.62 8.73
N GLN A 226 -14.32 28.73 8.75
CA GLN A 226 -13.51 28.34 9.90
C GLN A 226 -13.86 29.20 11.15
N THR A 227 -13.99 30.49 10.98
CA THR A 227 -14.38 31.41 12.06
C THR A 227 -15.77 31.04 12.62
N LEU A 228 -16.69 30.71 11.73
CA LEU A 228 -18.04 30.31 12.08
C LEU A 228 -18.04 28.99 12.89
N ILE A 229 -17.28 28.01 12.50
CA ILE A 229 -17.13 26.73 13.22
C ILE A 229 -16.57 26.99 14.63
N TYR A 230 -15.52 27.81 14.75
CA TYR A 230 -14.92 28.14 16.04
C TYR A 230 -15.87 28.93 16.98
N SER A 231 -16.62 29.89 16.43
CA SER A 231 -17.58 30.68 17.24
C SER A 231 -18.71 29.79 17.75
N THR A 232 -19.28 28.94 16.86
CA THR A 232 -20.33 27.97 17.25
C THR A 232 -19.86 27.02 18.34
N GLY A 233 -18.61 26.52 18.25
CA GLY A 233 -18.03 25.67 19.28
C GLY A 233 -17.88 26.40 20.62
N LYS A 234 -17.40 27.65 20.63
CA LYS A 234 -17.25 28.46 21.86
C LYS A 234 -18.57 28.79 22.54
N GLU A 235 -19.64 29.02 21.78
CA GLU A 235 -20.96 29.35 22.28
C GLU A 235 -21.71 28.16 22.89
N ASN A 236 -21.35 26.95 22.50
CA ASN A 236 -22.06 25.73 22.92
C ASN A 236 -21.24 24.76 23.78
N GLY A 237 -20.03 25.13 24.19
CA GLY A 237 -19.15 24.38 25.09
C GLY A 237 -17.80 24.16 24.50
#